data_44836ea0bf498e687ffa33a21470dbf1
#
_entry.id   44836ea0bf498e687ffa33a21470dbf1
#
_cell.length_a   1.000
_cell.length_b   1.000
_cell.length_c   1.000
_cell.angle_alpha   90.00
_cell.angle_beta   90.00
_cell.angle_gamma   90.00
#
_symmetry.space_group_name_H-M   'P 1'
#
loop_
_entity.id
_entity.type
_entity.pdbx_description
1 polymer ?
#
loop_
_entity_poly.entity_id
_entity_poly.type
_entity_poly.pdbx_seq_one_letter_code
_entity_poly.pdbx_strand_id
1 'polypeptide(L)'
;MNLRLNTLALALALSAQHAGAQTGQKPPTNPSVKMETFGTLTNSDPVEIYTITNSNGLRARVMTWGAGLVDMLVPDRDGAIADVTLGFDKLDGYLTRHPYFGTTTGRYANRIAKGAFTLDGKTYKLATNNGPNHLHGGLLGFDMRNWKGAAQANGVRFTYTSADGEEGYPGTLKVAVTYTLTDKNELRFDYEATTDRPTVVNLTNHAYWNLAGAGAGDILGHELTLHPIKFTAVDDTGIPTGKIEAVAGGAMDFTKAKMIGKDFAKVTGGYDHNYVIDTGKPGALVAAAEVRDPKSGRVMKVSTTEPGIQFYTGNFLDGSVIGKGGTAYKKNYGLCLETQHYPDSPNRPEFPSTTLRPGETFRSTTVYEFSAK
;
A
#
# COMPACT_ATOMS: atom_id res chain seq x y z
N MET A 1 -20.59 -10.80 -87.31
CA MET A 1 -21.00 -11.32 -85.99
C MET A 1 -19.97 -10.79 -85.01
N ASN A 2 -20.16 -9.58 -84.54
CA ASN A 2 -19.21 -8.89 -83.63
C ASN A 2 -19.97 -8.48 -82.40
N LEU A 3 -19.65 -9.14 -81.25
CA LEU A 3 -20.08 -8.73 -79.89
C LEU A 3 -19.20 -7.53 -79.46
N ARG A 4 -19.85 -6.44 -79.10
CA ARG A 4 -19.22 -5.33 -78.38
C ARG A 4 -19.45 -5.53 -76.85
N LEU A 5 -18.37 -5.62 -76.14
CA LEU A 5 -18.41 -5.52 -74.68
C LEU A 5 -18.47 -4.05 -74.23
N ASN A 6 -19.46 -3.67 -73.48
CA ASN A 6 -19.55 -2.40 -72.78
C ASN A 6 -18.90 -2.53 -71.41
N THR A 7 -17.80 -1.81 -71.18
CA THR A 7 -17.19 -1.63 -69.88
C THR A 7 -17.84 -0.44 -69.15
N LEU A 8 -18.52 -0.71 -68.06
CA LEU A 8 -19.06 0.30 -67.13
C LEU A 8 -17.97 0.63 -66.11
N ALA A 9 -17.47 1.87 -66.14
CA ALA A 9 -16.55 2.36 -65.12
C ALA A 9 -17.36 2.90 -63.95
N LEU A 10 -17.21 2.27 -62.79
CA LEU A 10 -17.78 2.71 -61.51
C LEU A 10 -16.79 3.61 -60.79
N ALA A 11 -17.09 4.92 -60.72
CA ALA A 11 -16.31 5.87 -59.95
C ALA A 11 -16.69 5.77 -58.45
N LEU A 12 -15.78 5.25 -57.60
CA LEU A 12 -15.90 5.34 -56.16
C LEU A 12 -15.45 6.75 -55.69
N ALA A 13 -16.39 7.55 -55.21
CA ALA A 13 -16.08 8.77 -54.48
C ALA A 13 -15.69 8.42 -53.04
N LEU A 14 -14.40 8.55 -52.67
CA LEU A 14 -13.96 8.49 -51.27
C LEU A 14 -14.36 9.81 -50.59
N SER A 15 -15.37 9.77 -49.73
CA SER A 15 -15.64 10.83 -48.78
C SER A 15 -14.68 10.65 -47.57
N ALA A 16 -13.66 11.50 -47.48
CA ALA A 16 -12.83 11.61 -46.30
C ALA A 16 -13.66 12.24 -45.16
N GLN A 17 -14.17 11.40 -44.25
CA GLN A 17 -14.72 11.88 -42.99
C GLN A 17 -13.53 12.27 -42.09
N HIS A 18 -13.39 13.57 -41.81
CA HIS A 18 -12.54 14.07 -40.75
C HIS A 18 -13.14 13.62 -39.43
N ALA A 19 -12.54 12.61 -38.84
CA ALA A 19 -12.78 12.26 -37.40
C ALA A 19 -12.17 13.39 -36.58
N GLY A 20 -13.00 14.33 -36.15
CA GLY A 20 -12.63 15.30 -35.14
C GLY A 20 -12.28 14.53 -33.87
N ALA A 21 -11.07 14.74 -33.36
CA ALA A 21 -10.65 14.26 -32.07
C ALA A 21 -11.58 14.87 -30.99
N GLN A 22 -12.56 14.12 -30.57
CA GLN A 22 -13.30 14.44 -29.35
C GLN A 22 -12.30 14.30 -28.17
N THR A 23 -11.94 15.41 -27.55
CA THR A 23 -11.30 15.47 -26.25
C THR A 23 -12.26 14.81 -25.27
N GLY A 24 -12.02 13.51 -25.02
CA GLY A 24 -12.91 12.67 -24.24
C GLY A 24 -12.81 13.01 -22.76
N GLN A 25 -13.59 13.99 -22.30
CA GLN A 25 -14.03 14.01 -20.92
C GLN A 25 -14.90 12.77 -20.72
N LYS A 26 -14.39 11.80 -19.96
CA LYS A 26 -15.16 10.63 -19.52
C LYS A 26 -16.39 11.16 -18.78
N PRO A 27 -17.61 10.67 -19.09
CA PRO A 27 -18.79 11.13 -18.38
C PRO A 27 -18.59 10.87 -16.86
N PRO A 28 -19.04 11.80 -15.99
CA PRO A 28 -18.95 11.62 -14.54
C PRO A 28 -19.62 10.31 -14.17
N THR A 29 -18.90 9.47 -13.40
CA THR A 29 -19.43 8.22 -12.87
C THR A 29 -20.19 8.54 -11.58
N ASN A 30 -21.32 7.86 -11.33
CA ASN A 30 -21.95 7.96 -10.02
C ASN A 30 -21.04 7.27 -8.99
N PRO A 31 -20.67 7.95 -7.90
CA PRO A 31 -19.96 7.32 -6.80
C PRO A 31 -20.72 6.08 -6.31
N SER A 32 -20.01 5.00 -6.07
CA SER A 32 -20.67 3.75 -5.66
C SER A 32 -19.74 2.87 -4.84
N VAL A 33 -20.35 2.08 -3.95
CA VAL A 33 -19.69 0.97 -3.28
C VAL A 33 -20.50 -0.29 -3.59
N LYS A 34 -19.86 -1.28 -4.21
CA LYS A 34 -20.46 -2.57 -4.56
C LYS A 34 -19.71 -3.68 -3.87
N MET A 35 -20.42 -4.64 -3.29
CA MET A 35 -19.87 -5.81 -2.63
C MET A 35 -20.17 -7.05 -3.47
N GLU A 36 -19.18 -7.94 -3.55
CA GLU A 36 -19.24 -9.24 -4.21
C GLU A 36 -18.51 -10.29 -3.36
N THR A 37 -18.77 -11.56 -3.56
CA THR A 37 -17.95 -12.63 -3.01
C THR A 37 -16.69 -12.77 -3.84
N PHE A 38 -15.52 -12.57 -3.23
CA PHE A 38 -14.20 -12.73 -3.87
C PHE A 38 -13.76 -14.19 -3.90
N GLY A 39 -14.21 -14.97 -2.92
CA GLY A 39 -13.95 -16.39 -2.76
C GLY A 39 -14.45 -16.89 -1.42
N THR A 40 -14.12 -18.14 -1.10
CA THR A 40 -14.57 -18.79 0.12
C THR A 40 -13.39 -19.50 0.79
N LEU A 41 -13.28 -19.35 2.11
CA LEU A 41 -12.27 -20.05 2.91
C LEU A 41 -12.61 -21.53 3.09
N THR A 42 -11.66 -22.32 3.53
CA THR A 42 -11.84 -23.79 3.77
C THR A 42 -12.92 -24.11 4.79
N ASN A 43 -13.19 -23.19 5.74
CA ASN A 43 -14.28 -23.29 6.72
C ASN A 43 -15.62 -22.79 6.19
N SER A 44 -15.75 -22.53 4.88
CA SER A 44 -16.91 -21.99 4.19
C SER A 44 -17.24 -20.53 4.49
N ASP A 45 -16.42 -19.79 5.22
CA ASP A 45 -16.61 -18.34 5.40
C ASP A 45 -16.33 -17.59 4.09
N PRO A 46 -17.25 -16.72 3.64
CA PRO A 46 -17.01 -15.90 2.46
C PRO A 46 -15.92 -14.84 2.74
N VAL A 47 -15.08 -14.60 1.74
CA VAL A 47 -14.25 -13.40 1.65
C VAL A 47 -14.96 -12.46 0.68
N GLU A 48 -15.32 -11.29 1.19
CA GLU A 48 -16.00 -10.26 0.42
C GLU A 48 -14.98 -9.31 -0.20
N ILE A 49 -15.28 -8.79 -1.40
CA ILE A 49 -14.54 -7.71 -2.04
C ILE A 49 -15.49 -6.54 -2.32
N TYR A 50 -15.04 -5.36 -2.02
CA TYR A 50 -15.78 -4.13 -2.20
C TYR A 50 -15.11 -3.29 -3.28
N THR A 51 -15.86 -2.93 -4.30
CA THR A 51 -15.44 -1.98 -5.34
C THR A 51 -15.96 -0.59 -4.99
N ILE A 52 -15.03 0.33 -4.70
CA ILE A 52 -15.32 1.74 -4.41
C ILE A 52 -14.99 2.53 -5.67
N THR A 53 -15.94 3.32 -6.16
CA THR A 53 -15.76 4.18 -7.35
C THR A 53 -16.13 5.60 -6.97
N ASN A 54 -15.26 6.58 -7.30
CA ASN A 54 -15.56 8.01 -7.09
C ASN A 54 -16.17 8.67 -8.34
N SER A 55 -16.60 9.93 -8.23
CA SER A 55 -17.20 10.69 -9.33
C SER A 55 -16.27 10.91 -10.52
N ASN A 56 -14.96 10.84 -10.32
CA ASN A 56 -13.96 10.99 -11.38
C ASN A 56 -13.61 9.66 -12.08
N GLY A 57 -14.21 8.54 -11.64
CA GLY A 57 -14.01 7.23 -12.22
C GLY A 57 -12.76 6.50 -11.74
N LEU A 58 -12.07 7.00 -10.70
CA LEU A 58 -11.08 6.20 -9.99
C LEU A 58 -11.78 5.06 -9.27
N ARG A 59 -11.10 3.92 -9.17
CA ARG A 59 -11.67 2.73 -8.57
C ARG A 59 -10.63 2.01 -7.71
N ALA A 60 -11.03 1.69 -6.48
CA ALA A 60 -10.29 0.82 -5.58
C ALA A 60 -11.10 -0.43 -5.30
N ARG A 61 -10.46 -1.62 -5.25
CA ARG A 61 -11.06 -2.81 -4.70
C ARG A 61 -10.35 -3.20 -3.41
N VAL A 62 -11.16 -3.43 -2.37
CA VAL A 62 -10.69 -3.81 -1.04
C VAL A 62 -11.43 -5.05 -0.56
N MET A 63 -10.73 -5.98 0.11
CA MET A 63 -11.31 -7.27 0.51
C MET A 63 -11.28 -7.44 2.04
N THR A 64 -12.15 -8.33 2.54
CA THR A 64 -12.18 -8.67 3.99
C THR A 64 -10.97 -9.48 4.43
N TRP A 65 -10.31 -10.25 3.56
CA TRP A 65 -9.06 -10.95 3.92
C TRP A 65 -7.92 -9.97 4.08
N GLY A 66 -7.36 -9.91 5.27
CA GLY A 66 -6.31 -8.95 5.63
C GLY A 66 -6.74 -7.48 5.60
N ALA A 67 -8.04 -7.18 5.52
CA ALA A 67 -8.56 -5.84 5.20
C ALA A 67 -7.72 -5.22 4.07
N GLY A 68 -7.55 -5.98 2.96
CA GLY A 68 -6.52 -5.74 1.95
C GLY A 68 -6.99 -4.90 0.77
N LEU A 69 -6.12 -4.00 0.29
CA LEU A 69 -6.26 -3.32 -1.00
C LEU A 69 -5.85 -4.31 -2.11
N VAL A 70 -6.79 -4.69 -2.96
CA VAL A 70 -6.56 -5.63 -4.07
C VAL A 70 -6.08 -4.91 -5.31
N ASP A 71 -6.75 -3.82 -5.71
CA ASP A 71 -6.30 -2.97 -6.82
C ASP A 71 -6.70 -1.51 -6.65
N MET A 72 -5.95 -0.66 -7.38
CA MET A 72 -6.22 0.77 -7.53
C MET A 72 -6.08 1.16 -9.00
N LEU A 73 -7.19 1.51 -9.62
CA LEU A 73 -7.27 1.87 -11.04
C LEU A 73 -7.18 3.38 -11.20
N VAL A 74 -6.12 3.82 -11.87
CA VAL A 74 -5.76 5.24 -12.03
C VAL A 74 -5.54 5.55 -13.51
N PRO A 75 -6.13 6.63 -14.08
CA PRO A 75 -5.82 7.08 -15.42
C PRO A 75 -4.40 7.67 -15.49
N ASP A 76 -3.76 7.54 -16.64
CA ASP A 76 -2.55 8.27 -16.99
C ASP A 76 -2.89 9.65 -17.60
N ARG A 77 -1.84 10.37 -18.09
CA ARG A 77 -2.01 11.69 -18.70
C ARG A 77 -2.89 11.67 -19.95
N ASP A 78 -2.97 10.53 -20.65
CA ASP A 78 -3.77 10.35 -21.87
C ASP A 78 -5.14 9.72 -21.57
N GLY A 79 -5.44 9.49 -20.28
CA GLY A 79 -6.70 8.90 -19.79
C GLY A 79 -6.74 7.37 -19.83
N ALA A 80 -5.63 6.68 -20.18
CA ALA A 80 -5.57 5.24 -20.16
C ALA A 80 -5.47 4.73 -18.71
N ILE A 81 -6.42 3.86 -18.33
CA ILE A 81 -6.53 3.34 -16.96
C ILE A 81 -5.60 2.13 -16.79
N ALA A 82 -4.84 2.13 -15.70
CA ALA A 82 -4.09 0.96 -15.26
C ALA A 82 -4.30 0.71 -13.76
N ASP A 83 -4.20 -0.56 -13.38
CA ASP A 83 -4.03 -0.95 -11.98
C ASP A 83 -2.59 -0.66 -11.55
N VAL A 84 -2.42 0.13 -10.52
CA VAL A 84 -1.11 0.59 -10.04
C VAL A 84 -0.64 -0.15 -8.79
N THR A 85 -1.27 -1.30 -8.45
CA THR A 85 -0.89 -2.11 -7.28
C THR A 85 -0.56 -3.56 -7.67
N LEU A 86 0.50 -4.12 -7.08
CA LEU A 86 0.78 -5.55 -7.17
C LEU A 86 -0.20 -6.34 -6.29
N GLY A 87 -0.42 -7.60 -6.64
CA GLY A 87 -1.32 -8.50 -5.92
C GLY A 87 -1.72 -9.69 -6.79
N PHE A 88 -2.89 -10.26 -6.53
CA PHE A 88 -3.41 -11.40 -7.26
C PHE A 88 -4.81 -11.12 -7.81
N ASP A 89 -5.18 -11.82 -8.89
CA ASP A 89 -6.51 -11.72 -9.48
C ASP A 89 -7.58 -12.47 -8.67
N LYS A 90 -7.16 -13.45 -7.87
CA LYS A 90 -8.03 -14.37 -7.13
C LYS A 90 -7.61 -14.50 -5.67
N LEU A 91 -8.55 -14.88 -4.82
CA LEU A 91 -8.34 -15.09 -3.39
C LEU A 91 -7.22 -16.09 -3.09
N ASP A 92 -7.11 -17.17 -3.86
CA ASP A 92 -6.15 -18.26 -3.61
C ASP A 92 -4.71 -17.78 -3.46
N GLY A 93 -4.31 -16.74 -4.22
CA GLY A 93 -2.99 -16.13 -4.10
C GLY A 93 -2.76 -15.46 -2.74
N TYR A 94 -3.83 -14.91 -2.13
CA TYR A 94 -3.77 -14.26 -0.83
C TYR A 94 -3.86 -15.24 0.35
N LEU A 95 -4.32 -16.47 0.14
CA LEU A 95 -4.41 -17.50 1.19
C LEU A 95 -3.08 -18.23 1.42
N THR A 96 -2.13 -18.10 0.50
CA THR A 96 -0.78 -18.61 0.65
C THR A 96 0.13 -17.54 1.25
N ARG A 97 1.32 -17.93 1.74
CA ARG A 97 2.29 -16.96 2.21
C ARG A 97 2.78 -16.11 1.04
N HIS A 98 2.53 -14.84 1.09
CA HIS A 98 2.91 -13.84 0.07
C HIS A 98 3.58 -12.63 0.74
N PRO A 99 4.17 -11.69 -0.04
CA PRO A 99 4.84 -10.49 0.51
C PRO A 99 3.88 -9.42 1.04
N TYR A 100 2.81 -9.79 1.73
CA TYR A 100 1.81 -8.88 2.34
C TYR A 100 1.08 -7.95 1.36
N PHE A 101 0.96 -8.30 0.08
CA PHE A 101 0.39 -7.44 -0.96
C PHE A 101 -0.93 -6.78 -0.54
N GLY A 102 -0.88 -5.45 -0.34
CA GLY A 102 -2.01 -4.58 -0.06
C GLY A 102 -2.70 -4.80 1.30
N THR A 103 -2.25 -5.76 2.12
CA THR A 103 -2.91 -6.09 3.39
C THR A 103 -2.61 -5.08 4.49
N THR A 104 -3.51 -4.98 5.46
CA THR A 104 -3.26 -4.31 6.73
C THR A 104 -2.36 -5.20 7.58
N THR A 105 -1.16 -4.70 7.92
CA THR A 105 -0.23 -5.39 8.81
C THR A 105 -0.43 -4.95 10.26
N GLY A 106 -0.35 -5.89 11.17
CA GLY A 106 -0.57 -5.72 12.61
C GLY A 106 -0.61 -7.09 13.30
N ARG A 107 -0.60 -7.14 14.65
CA ARG A 107 -0.82 -6.04 15.61
C ARG A 107 0.32 -4.99 15.61
N TYR A 108 1.53 -5.42 15.22
CA TYR A 108 2.69 -4.55 15.13
C TYR A 108 3.31 -4.64 13.75
N ALA A 109 3.18 -3.57 12.96
CA ALA A 109 3.81 -3.43 11.64
C ALA A 109 5.32 -3.28 11.77
N ASN A 110 6.07 -3.78 10.77
CA ASN A 110 7.52 -3.84 10.77
C ASN A 110 8.07 -4.74 11.90
N ARG A 111 9.30 -4.51 12.37
CA ARG A 111 10.07 -5.46 13.19
C ARG A 111 10.01 -5.15 14.68
N ILE A 112 10.08 -6.22 15.50
CA ILE A 112 10.43 -6.19 16.93
C ILE A 112 11.64 -7.12 17.12
N ALA A 113 12.73 -6.58 17.67
CA ALA A 113 13.99 -7.26 17.85
C ALA A 113 13.82 -8.54 18.68
N LYS A 114 14.44 -9.64 18.24
CA LYS A 114 14.48 -10.94 18.93
C LYS A 114 13.09 -11.50 19.29
N GLY A 115 12.03 -11.04 18.64
CA GLY A 115 10.67 -11.46 18.93
C GLY A 115 10.27 -11.24 20.38
N ALA A 116 10.70 -10.14 21.02
CA ALA A 116 10.37 -9.89 22.42
C ALA A 116 10.32 -8.39 22.72
N PHE A 117 9.45 -8.01 23.67
CA PHE A 117 9.41 -6.67 24.24
C PHE A 117 8.98 -6.73 25.72
N THR A 118 9.32 -5.69 26.48
CA THR A 118 8.91 -5.55 27.87
C THR A 118 7.91 -4.40 28.01
N LEU A 119 6.77 -4.69 28.63
CA LEU A 119 5.73 -3.71 28.91
C LEU A 119 5.31 -3.84 30.38
N ASP A 120 5.34 -2.73 31.12
CA ASP A 120 5.00 -2.67 32.56
C ASP A 120 5.72 -3.75 33.40
N GLY A 121 7.02 -3.97 33.11
CA GLY A 121 7.87 -4.93 33.82
C GLY A 121 7.68 -6.39 33.40
N LYS A 122 6.76 -6.70 32.52
CA LYS A 122 6.53 -8.06 32.01
C LYS A 122 7.08 -8.20 30.58
N THR A 123 7.89 -9.24 30.36
CA THR A 123 8.39 -9.58 29.02
C THR A 123 7.41 -10.46 28.27
N TYR A 124 7.07 -10.06 27.06
CA TYR A 124 6.25 -10.80 26.11
C TYR A 124 7.11 -11.37 24.99
N LYS A 125 6.89 -12.65 24.66
CA LYS A 125 7.59 -13.35 23.58
C LYS A 125 6.66 -13.51 22.39
N LEU A 126 7.16 -13.15 21.22
CA LEU A 126 6.48 -13.22 19.93
C LEU A 126 7.18 -14.24 19.02
N ALA A 127 6.51 -14.69 17.97
CA ALA A 127 7.14 -15.52 16.96
C ALA A 127 8.30 -14.80 16.25
N THR A 128 9.41 -15.50 16.01
CA THR A 128 10.52 -15.03 15.20
C THR A 128 10.32 -15.50 13.76
N ASN A 129 9.53 -14.78 12.99
CA ASN A 129 9.14 -15.11 11.61
C ASN A 129 9.98 -14.41 10.53
N ASN A 130 11.00 -13.64 10.94
CA ASN A 130 11.94 -12.96 10.05
C ASN A 130 13.37 -13.07 10.61
N GLY A 131 14.03 -14.22 10.35
CA GLY A 131 15.29 -14.55 10.99
C GLY A 131 15.17 -14.54 12.52
N PRO A 132 16.01 -13.77 13.26
CA PRO A 132 15.93 -13.68 14.70
C PRO A 132 14.79 -12.76 15.20
N ASN A 133 14.11 -12.04 14.30
CA ASN A 133 13.17 -10.99 14.65
C ASN A 133 11.71 -11.37 14.38
N HIS A 134 10.82 -10.65 15.02
CA HIS A 134 9.40 -10.66 14.71
C HIS A 134 9.11 -9.62 13.60
N LEU A 135 8.18 -9.92 12.70
CA LEU A 135 7.81 -9.07 11.58
C LEU A 135 6.29 -9.08 11.37
N HIS A 136 5.72 -7.90 11.16
CA HIS A 136 4.34 -7.66 10.67
C HIS A 136 3.25 -8.41 11.43
N GLY A 137 3.39 -8.57 12.76
CA GLY A 137 2.36 -9.18 13.60
C GLY A 137 2.46 -10.69 13.74
N GLY A 138 3.43 -11.35 13.08
CA GLY A 138 3.77 -12.75 13.35
C GLY A 138 3.48 -13.73 12.23
N LEU A 139 3.19 -14.97 12.61
CA LEU A 139 2.94 -16.07 11.66
C LEU A 139 1.56 -15.97 11.02
N LEU A 140 0.56 -15.56 11.80
CA LEU A 140 -0.83 -15.36 11.42
C LEU A 140 -1.28 -13.97 11.88
N GLY A 141 -0.63 -12.94 11.34
CA GLY A 141 -0.94 -11.54 11.62
C GLY A 141 -2.29 -11.08 11.05
N PHE A 142 -2.53 -9.79 11.08
CA PHE A 142 -3.78 -9.20 10.59
C PHE A 142 -3.98 -9.38 9.09
N ASP A 143 -2.91 -9.56 8.34
CA ASP A 143 -2.86 -9.91 6.91
C ASP A 143 -3.50 -11.26 6.60
N MET A 144 -3.50 -12.19 7.58
CA MET A 144 -4.03 -13.57 7.46
C MET A 144 -5.35 -13.76 8.23
N ARG A 145 -6.14 -12.70 8.39
CA ARG A 145 -7.44 -12.72 9.07
C ARG A 145 -8.56 -12.28 8.14
N ASN A 146 -9.72 -12.94 8.28
CA ASN A 146 -10.93 -12.48 7.59
C ASN A 146 -11.65 -11.47 8.48
N TRP A 147 -11.61 -10.22 8.07
CA TRP A 147 -12.24 -9.09 8.79
C TRP A 147 -13.72 -9.01 8.44
N LYS A 148 -14.49 -8.31 9.26
CA LYS A 148 -15.89 -7.99 8.94
C LYS A 148 -15.94 -6.67 8.18
N GLY A 149 -16.49 -6.68 6.97
CA GLY A 149 -16.67 -5.51 6.12
C GLY A 149 -18.04 -4.87 6.31
N ALA A 150 -18.09 -3.54 6.25
CA ALA A 150 -19.34 -2.77 6.22
C ALA A 150 -19.19 -1.61 5.24
N ALA A 151 -20.02 -1.63 4.17
CA ALA A 151 -20.03 -0.56 3.18
C ALA A 151 -20.47 0.77 3.82
N GLN A 152 -19.85 1.86 3.35
CA GLN A 152 -20.19 3.25 3.68
C GLN A 152 -20.51 4.02 2.38
N ALA A 153 -20.88 5.28 2.47
CA ALA A 153 -21.31 6.07 1.29
C ALA A 153 -20.23 6.11 0.17
N ASN A 154 -18.96 6.25 0.54
CA ASN A 154 -17.81 6.33 -0.39
C ASN A 154 -16.62 5.48 0.08
N GLY A 155 -16.88 4.39 0.81
CA GLY A 155 -15.84 3.58 1.40
C GLY A 155 -16.31 2.31 2.05
N VAL A 156 -15.42 1.66 2.80
CA VAL A 156 -15.69 0.41 3.54
C VAL A 156 -14.96 0.48 4.89
N ARG A 157 -15.67 0.14 5.96
CA ARG A 157 -15.08 -0.05 7.28
C ARG A 157 -14.88 -1.54 7.53
N PHE A 158 -13.64 -1.95 7.76
CA PHE A 158 -13.29 -3.30 8.21
C PHE A 158 -13.05 -3.29 9.70
N THR A 159 -13.51 -4.32 10.40
CA THR A 159 -13.32 -4.52 11.84
C THR A 159 -12.82 -5.91 12.15
N TYR A 160 -11.93 -5.99 13.13
CA TYR A 160 -11.40 -7.25 13.66
C TYR A 160 -11.25 -7.15 15.18
N THR A 161 -11.39 -8.29 15.87
CA THR A 161 -11.09 -8.40 17.30
C THR A 161 -9.97 -9.42 17.47
N SER A 162 -8.78 -8.93 17.77
CA SER A 162 -7.61 -9.74 18.09
C SER A 162 -7.64 -10.10 19.56
N ALA A 163 -7.76 -11.41 19.86
CA ALA A 163 -7.88 -11.90 21.22
C ALA A 163 -6.62 -11.65 22.05
N ASP A 164 -6.78 -11.62 23.37
CA ASP A 164 -5.64 -11.61 24.29
C ASP A 164 -4.73 -12.82 24.06
N GLY A 165 -3.45 -12.58 23.88
CA GLY A 165 -2.44 -13.61 23.59
C GLY A 165 -2.32 -14.00 22.11
N GLU A 166 -3.12 -13.45 21.21
CA GLU A 166 -2.97 -13.68 19.77
C GLU A 166 -1.58 -13.26 19.33
N GLU A 167 -0.84 -14.15 18.63
CA GLU A 167 0.57 -13.99 18.22
C GLU A 167 1.52 -13.57 19.36
N GLY A 168 1.12 -13.78 20.64
CA GLY A 168 1.89 -13.46 21.83
C GLY A 168 1.65 -12.05 22.39
N TYR A 169 0.80 -11.24 21.78
CA TYR A 169 0.50 -9.88 22.24
C TYR A 169 -0.53 -9.87 23.38
N PRO A 170 -0.31 -9.04 24.44
CA PRO A 170 -1.27 -8.92 25.53
C PRO A 170 -2.50 -8.08 25.15
N GLY A 171 -3.60 -8.38 25.84
CA GLY A 171 -4.86 -7.65 25.74
C GLY A 171 -5.69 -7.97 24.51
N THR A 172 -7.01 -7.90 24.67
CA THR A 172 -7.94 -7.97 23.55
C THR A 172 -7.93 -6.63 22.82
N LEU A 173 -7.57 -6.62 21.53
CA LEU A 173 -7.56 -5.42 20.69
C LEU A 173 -8.77 -5.43 19.77
N LYS A 174 -9.62 -4.41 19.87
CA LYS A 174 -10.64 -4.12 18.86
C LYS A 174 -10.04 -3.13 17.87
N VAL A 175 -9.94 -3.52 16.61
CA VAL A 175 -9.30 -2.73 15.56
C VAL A 175 -10.24 -2.52 14.39
N ALA A 176 -10.14 -1.35 13.78
CA ALA A 176 -10.83 -1.03 12.54
C ALA A 176 -9.90 -0.30 11.59
N VAL A 177 -10.11 -0.52 10.29
CA VAL A 177 -9.58 0.32 9.20
C VAL A 177 -10.73 0.72 8.29
N THR A 178 -10.79 2.01 7.97
CA THR A 178 -11.78 2.55 7.02
C THR A 178 -11.04 3.01 5.76
N TYR A 179 -11.42 2.42 4.64
CA TYR A 179 -10.99 2.86 3.31
C TYR A 179 -12.02 3.83 2.75
N THR A 180 -11.61 5.01 2.34
CA THR A 180 -12.47 6.01 1.70
C THR A 180 -11.83 6.47 0.40
N LEU A 181 -12.58 6.45 -0.71
CA LEU A 181 -12.14 7.03 -1.99
C LEU A 181 -12.92 8.32 -2.24
N THR A 182 -12.24 9.46 -2.09
CA THR A 182 -12.85 10.78 -2.20
C THR A 182 -12.95 11.26 -3.66
N ASP A 183 -13.81 12.25 -3.91
CA ASP A 183 -13.91 12.93 -5.21
C ASP A 183 -12.72 13.87 -5.50
N LYS A 184 -11.78 13.98 -4.58
CA LYS A 184 -10.47 14.60 -4.79
C LYS A 184 -9.41 13.60 -5.28
N ASN A 185 -9.82 12.35 -5.60
CA ASN A 185 -8.95 11.25 -5.99
C ASN A 185 -8.01 10.80 -4.86
N GLU A 186 -8.45 10.93 -3.61
CA GLU A 186 -7.72 10.47 -2.43
C GLU A 186 -8.24 9.09 -2.01
N LEU A 187 -7.35 8.10 -1.94
CA LEU A 187 -7.59 6.86 -1.22
C LEU A 187 -7.07 7.05 0.21
N ARG A 188 -7.98 7.09 1.16
CA ARG A 188 -7.72 7.38 2.56
C ARG A 188 -7.86 6.12 3.40
N PHE A 189 -6.94 5.89 4.30
CA PHE A 189 -6.94 4.83 5.32
C PHE A 189 -6.99 5.46 6.70
N ASP A 190 -8.09 5.22 7.43
CA ASP A 190 -8.25 5.66 8.81
C ASP A 190 -8.25 4.43 9.72
N TYR A 191 -7.27 4.36 10.60
CA TYR A 191 -7.12 3.29 11.59
C TYR A 191 -7.63 3.74 12.95
N GLU A 192 -8.30 2.83 13.66
CA GLU A 192 -8.69 2.99 15.06
C GLU A 192 -8.46 1.68 15.81
N ALA A 193 -7.96 1.77 17.03
CA ALA A 193 -7.89 0.61 17.90
C ALA A 193 -8.10 0.98 19.37
N THR A 194 -8.71 0.06 20.13
CA THR A 194 -8.88 0.13 21.59
C THR A 194 -8.54 -1.22 22.22
N THR A 195 -8.13 -1.22 23.48
CA THR A 195 -7.71 -2.42 24.19
C THR A 195 -8.32 -2.50 25.58
N ASP A 196 -8.44 -3.72 26.13
CA ASP A 196 -8.85 -3.99 27.51
C ASP A 196 -7.67 -4.07 28.49
N ARG A 197 -6.42 -4.20 27.96
CA ARG A 197 -5.17 -4.22 28.75
C ARG A 197 -4.06 -3.50 28.00
N PRO A 198 -3.00 -3.01 28.69
CA PRO A 198 -1.85 -2.42 28.02
C PRO A 198 -1.27 -3.37 26.96
N THR A 199 -1.04 -2.83 25.77
CA THR A 199 -0.48 -3.56 24.63
C THR A 199 0.34 -2.62 23.75
N VAL A 200 0.94 -3.15 22.68
CA VAL A 200 1.63 -2.36 21.66
C VAL A 200 0.87 -2.44 20.34
N VAL A 201 0.75 -1.31 19.65
CA VAL A 201 0.01 -1.20 18.38
C VAL A 201 0.83 -0.37 17.38
N ASN A 202 1.01 -0.91 16.20
CA ASN A 202 1.55 -0.21 15.03
C ASN A 202 0.88 -0.80 13.79
N LEU A 203 0.12 0.00 13.04
CA LEU A 203 -0.68 -0.45 11.90
C LEU A 203 -0.25 0.27 10.64
N THR A 204 -0.17 -0.47 9.53
CA THR A 204 0.08 0.10 8.21
C THR A 204 -0.59 -0.73 7.12
N ASN A 205 -0.67 -0.19 5.90
CA ASN A 205 -1.04 -0.93 4.71
C ASN A 205 0.22 -1.24 3.88
N HIS A 206 0.38 -2.49 3.47
CA HIS A 206 1.55 -2.96 2.73
C HIS A 206 1.29 -3.03 1.22
N ALA A 207 0.71 -1.97 0.64
CA ALA A 207 0.52 -1.89 -0.80
C ALA A 207 1.85 -1.73 -1.53
N TYR A 208 2.03 -2.53 -2.58
CA TYR A 208 3.15 -2.39 -3.52
C TYR A 208 2.67 -1.59 -4.72
N TRP A 209 3.21 -0.41 -4.88
CA TRP A 209 2.84 0.53 -5.93
C TRP A 209 3.76 0.42 -7.15
N ASN A 210 3.18 0.45 -8.34
CA ASN A 210 3.89 0.66 -9.59
C ASN A 210 3.03 1.58 -10.49
N LEU A 211 3.39 2.84 -10.59
CA LEU A 211 2.59 3.83 -11.31
C LEU A 211 2.61 3.65 -12.84
N ALA A 212 3.53 2.84 -13.37
CA ALA A 212 3.51 2.41 -14.76
C ALA A 212 2.41 1.36 -15.03
N GLY A 213 1.95 0.68 -13.98
CA GLY A 213 0.97 -0.40 -13.99
C GLY A 213 1.50 -1.68 -13.36
N ALA A 214 0.62 -2.51 -12.79
CA ALA A 214 0.98 -3.81 -12.24
C ALA A 214 1.59 -4.68 -13.35
N GLY A 215 2.81 -5.15 -13.13
CA GLY A 215 3.51 -5.96 -14.12
C GLY A 215 4.23 -5.20 -15.24
N ALA A 216 4.23 -3.87 -15.25
CA ALA A 216 4.90 -3.05 -16.27
C ALA A 216 6.44 -3.03 -16.16
N GLY A 217 7.03 -3.82 -15.26
CA GLY A 217 8.46 -3.88 -15.01
C GLY A 217 8.86 -3.26 -13.67
N ASP A 218 10.11 -2.83 -13.55
CA ASP A 218 10.63 -2.27 -12.31
C ASP A 218 10.27 -0.77 -12.11
N ILE A 219 10.38 -0.34 -10.84
CA ILE A 219 10.07 1.03 -10.42
C ILE A 219 11.32 1.93 -10.36
N LEU A 220 12.46 1.47 -10.83
CA LEU A 220 13.71 2.22 -10.71
C LEU A 220 13.72 3.52 -11.54
N GLY A 221 12.89 3.56 -12.59
CA GLY A 221 12.64 4.75 -13.40
C GLY A 221 11.63 5.74 -12.82
N HIS A 222 10.95 5.40 -11.72
CA HIS A 222 10.05 6.34 -11.04
C HIS A 222 10.85 7.41 -10.31
N GLU A 223 10.34 8.63 -10.31
CA GLU A 223 10.87 9.74 -9.51
C GLU A 223 10.21 9.72 -8.13
N LEU A 224 11.02 9.82 -7.09
CA LEU A 224 10.58 9.88 -5.70
C LEU A 224 11.06 11.18 -5.07
N THR A 225 10.17 11.84 -4.32
CA THR A 225 10.48 12.86 -3.32
C THR A 225 10.04 12.36 -1.96
N LEU A 226 10.91 12.43 -0.95
CA LEU A 226 10.57 12.23 0.45
C LEU A 226 10.78 13.54 1.20
N HIS A 227 9.77 14.00 1.93
CA HIS A 227 9.85 15.22 2.72
C HIS A 227 10.67 15.07 4.02
N PRO A 228 10.75 13.89 4.65
CA PRO A 228 11.65 13.64 5.77
C PRO A 228 13.12 13.87 5.41
N ILE A 229 13.85 14.45 6.35
CA ILE A 229 15.28 14.78 6.22
C ILE A 229 16.18 13.87 7.05
N LYS A 230 15.60 12.88 7.71
CA LYS A 230 16.30 11.91 8.56
C LYS A 230 15.70 10.51 8.36
N PHE A 231 16.46 9.48 8.72
CA PHE A 231 16.03 8.10 8.73
C PHE A 231 16.60 7.36 9.95
N THR A 232 15.98 6.24 10.34
CA THR A 232 16.51 5.37 11.40
C THR A 232 17.56 4.45 10.79
N ALA A 233 18.80 4.51 11.30
CA ALA A 233 19.87 3.59 10.91
C ALA A 233 19.55 2.18 11.43
N VAL A 234 19.78 1.16 10.60
CA VAL A 234 19.47 -0.23 10.93
C VAL A 234 20.73 -1.10 10.95
N ASP A 235 20.65 -2.23 11.66
CA ASP A 235 21.66 -3.29 11.60
C ASP A 235 21.40 -4.23 10.40
N ASP A 236 22.24 -5.25 10.24
CA ASP A 236 22.15 -6.22 9.13
C ASP A 236 20.87 -7.07 9.16
N THR A 237 20.11 -7.04 10.25
CA THR A 237 18.82 -7.73 10.41
C THR A 237 17.61 -6.81 10.20
N GLY A 238 17.87 -5.52 9.87
CA GLY A 238 16.85 -4.50 9.65
C GLY A 238 16.26 -3.92 10.95
N ILE A 239 16.92 -4.13 12.08
CA ILE A 239 16.52 -3.55 13.36
C ILE A 239 17.16 -2.17 13.55
N PRO A 240 16.40 -1.14 13.95
CA PRO A 240 16.96 0.17 14.26
C PRO A 240 18.04 0.11 15.35
N THR A 241 19.18 0.74 15.09
CA THR A 241 20.30 0.82 16.05
C THR A 241 20.04 1.82 17.18
N GLY A 242 18.96 2.62 17.08
CA GLY A 242 18.67 3.78 17.93
C GLY A 242 19.20 5.09 17.34
N LYS A 243 20.08 5.03 16.34
CA LYS A 243 20.59 6.23 15.67
C LYS A 243 19.59 6.75 14.64
N ILE A 244 19.39 8.06 14.65
CA ILE A 244 18.65 8.80 13.62
C ILE A 244 19.66 9.63 12.83
N GLU A 245 19.82 9.34 11.56
CA GLU A 245 20.82 9.93 10.68
C GLU A 245 20.19 10.90 9.68
N ALA A 246 20.94 11.94 9.29
CA ALA A 246 20.51 12.86 8.23
C ALA A 246 20.67 12.21 6.86
N VAL A 247 19.72 12.48 5.94
CA VAL A 247 19.77 11.96 4.56
C VAL A 247 20.70 12.78 3.65
N ALA A 248 21.00 14.02 4.02
CA ALA A 248 21.64 15.04 3.17
C ALA A 248 22.89 14.53 2.44
N GLY A 249 22.89 14.67 1.11
CA GLY A 249 24.02 14.36 0.22
C GLY A 249 24.32 12.87 0.03
N GLY A 250 23.58 11.97 0.70
CA GLY A 250 23.76 10.52 0.61
C GLY A 250 22.80 9.85 -0.40
N ALA A 251 22.93 8.52 -0.54
CA ALA A 251 22.03 7.71 -1.35
C ALA A 251 20.57 7.77 -0.81
N MET A 252 20.41 7.99 0.50
CA MET A 252 19.14 8.15 1.19
C MET A 252 18.46 9.50 0.95
N ASP A 253 19.12 10.46 0.30
CA ASP A 253 18.58 11.79 0.07
C ASP A 253 17.61 11.82 -1.09
N PHE A 254 16.31 11.87 -0.77
CA PHE A 254 15.17 12.08 -1.67
C PHE A 254 14.44 13.40 -1.39
N THR A 255 15.09 14.35 -0.72
CA THR A 255 14.49 15.67 -0.41
C THR A 255 14.17 16.49 -1.67
N LYS A 256 14.78 16.13 -2.79
CA LYS A 256 14.44 16.58 -4.15
C LYS A 256 14.12 15.39 -5.03
N ALA A 257 13.20 15.58 -5.96
CA ALA A 257 12.82 14.54 -6.90
C ALA A 257 14.05 13.93 -7.60
N LYS A 258 14.22 12.63 -7.48
CA LYS A 258 15.21 11.85 -8.22
C LYS A 258 14.70 10.47 -8.56
N MET A 259 15.20 9.89 -9.64
CA MET A 259 14.90 8.50 -10.00
C MET A 259 15.34 7.57 -8.86
N ILE A 260 14.50 6.62 -8.49
CA ILE A 260 14.78 5.61 -7.45
C ILE A 260 16.07 4.85 -7.79
N GLY A 261 16.28 4.53 -9.07
CA GLY A 261 17.46 3.81 -9.54
C GLY A 261 18.78 4.57 -9.47
N LYS A 262 18.75 5.92 -9.31
CA LYS A 262 19.96 6.76 -9.42
C LYS A 262 21.10 6.35 -8.49
N ASP A 263 20.77 6.08 -7.24
CA ASP A 263 21.75 5.71 -6.21
C ASP A 263 21.50 4.29 -5.66
N PHE A 264 20.64 3.50 -6.31
CA PHE A 264 20.19 2.21 -5.84
C PHE A 264 21.36 1.23 -5.56
N ALA A 265 22.37 1.22 -6.44
CA ALA A 265 23.54 0.37 -6.28
C ALA A 265 24.43 0.72 -5.07
N LYS A 266 24.25 1.91 -4.49
CA LYS A 266 24.99 2.37 -3.30
C LYS A 266 24.34 1.90 -1.99
N VAL A 267 23.11 1.36 -2.04
CA VAL A 267 22.35 0.89 -0.87
C VAL A 267 22.37 -0.63 -0.87
N THR A 268 23.17 -1.22 -0.01
CA THR A 268 23.28 -2.67 0.11
C THR A 268 21.92 -3.30 0.39
N GLY A 269 21.52 -4.27 -0.44
CA GLY A 269 20.19 -4.90 -0.35
C GLY A 269 19.04 -4.09 -0.97
N GLY A 270 19.24 -2.81 -1.33
CA GLY A 270 18.20 -1.88 -1.79
C GLY A 270 17.56 -1.09 -0.66
N TYR A 271 16.62 -0.19 -0.99
CA TYR A 271 15.95 0.60 0.04
C TYR A 271 14.96 -0.27 0.82
N ASP A 272 15.07 -0.24 2.15
CA ASP A 272 14.15 -0.83 3.14
C ASP A 272 14.35 -0.08 4.47
N HIS A 273 14.01 1.21 4.51
CA HIS A 273 14.38 2.09 5.62
C HIS A 273 13.19 2.94 6.04
N ASN A 274 13.08 3.14 7.36
CA ASN A 274 12.10 4.05 7.95
C ASN A 274 12.65 5.48 7.96
N TYR A 275 11.95 6.39 7.29
CA TYR A 275 12.22 7.82 7.30
C TYR A 275 11.42 8.51 8.40
N VAL A 276 12.05 9.45 9.08
CA VAL A 276 11.51 10.17 10.25
C VAL A 276 10.72 11.38 9.79
N ILE A 277 9.40 11.32 9.96
CA ILE A 277 8.49 12.43 9.63
C ILE A 277 8.39 13.37 10.83
N ASP A 278 8.66 14.65 10.59
CA ASP A 278 8.36 15.70 11.56
C ASP A 278 6.92 16.18 11.36
N THR A 279 6.02 15.74 12.21
CA THR A 279 4.62 16.17 12.16
C THR A 279 4.41 17.53 12.81
N GLY A 280 5.43 18.09 13.48
CA GLY A 280 5.36 19.35 14.23
C GLY A 280 4.35 19.33 15.36
N LYS A 281 3.21 18.65 15.16
CA LYS A 281 2.13 18.46 16.14
C LYS A 281 1.60 17.04 16.03
N PRO A 282 1.48 16.30 17.15
CA PRO A 282 0.92 14.95 17.15
C PRO A 282 -0.45 14.88 16.47
N GLY A 283 -0.63 13.90 15.58
CA GLY A 283 -1.87 13.69 14.83
C GLY A 283 -2.13 14.69 13.70
N ALA A 284 -1.20 15.60 13.38
CA ALA A 284 -1.32 16.46 12.21
C ALA A 284 -1.10 15.63 10.93
N LEU A 285 -1.97 15.80 9.95
CA LEU A 285 -1.81 15.22 8.62
C LEU A 285 -0.78 16.07 7.85
N VAL A 286 0.39 15.49 7.55
CA VAL A 286 1.48 16.16 6.86
C VAL A 286 1.89 15.41 5.61
N ALA A 287 2.41 16.13 4.60
CA ALA A 287 2.97 15.51 3.40
C ALA A 287 4.23 14.70 3.76
N ALA A 288 4.30 13.46 3.28
CA ALA A 288 5.41 12.54 3.53
C ALA A 288 6.20 12.19 2.26
N ALA A 289 5.51 11.96 1.14
CA ALA A 289 6.16 11.52 -0.10
C ALA A 289 5.37 11.96 -1.35
N GLU A 290 6.07 12.03 -2.48
CA GLU A 290 5.49 12.09 -3.83
C GLU A 290 6.25 11.13 -4.75
N VAL A 291 5.51 10.27 -5.47
CA VAL A 291 6.04 9.38 -6.50
C VAL A 291 5.45 9.78 -7.84
N ARG A 292 6.27 9.83 -8.88
CA ARG A 292 5.85 10.07 -10.26
C ARG A 292 6.43 9.01 -11.18
N ASP A 293 5.62 8.48 -12.07
CA ASP A 293 6.12 7.77 -13.25
C ASP A 293 6.23 8.74 -14.43
N PRO A 294 7.44 9.08 -14.90
CA PRO A 294 7.61 10.03 -16.01
C PRO A 294 6.97 9.57 -17.32
N LYS A 295 6.81 8.26 -17.53
CA LYS A 295 6.27 7.70 -18.77
C LYS A 295 4.76 7.86 -18.84
N SER A 296 4.02 7.42 -17.85
CA SER A 296 2.56 7.54 -17.80
C SER A 296 2.08 8.91 -17.32
N GLY A 297 2.95 9.67 -16.64
CA GLY A 297 2.60 10.92 -15.98
C GLY A 297 1.81 10.73 -14.69
N ARG A 298 1.53 9.50 -14.25
CA ARG A 298 0.84 9.27 -12.96
C ARG A 298 1.69 9.76 -11.80
N VAL A 299 1.01 10.42 -10.87
CA VAL A 299 1.58 10.95 -9.63
C VAL A 299 0.77 10.42 -8.46
N MET A 300 1.46 9.99 -7.42
CA MET A 300 0.87 9.62 -6.14
C MET A 300 1.55 10.42 -5.03
N LYS A 301 0.76 11.20 -4.27
CA LYS A 301 1.22 11.89 -3.07
C LYS A 301 0.77 11.16 -1.83
N VAL A 302 1.63 11.12 -0.83
CA VAL A 302 1.34 10.48 0.46
C VAL A 302 1.37 11.51 1.56
N SER A 303 0.28 11.58 2.33
CA SER A 303 0.20 12.37 3.56
C SER A 303 -0.19 11.46 4.72
N THR A 304 0.32 11.72 5.92
CA THR A 304 0.06 10.87 7.09
C THR A 304 0.12 11.62 8.41
N THR A 305 -0.50 11.03 9.42
CA THR A 305 -0.37 11.45 10.84
C THR A 305 0.70 10.64 11.57
N GLU A 306 1.30 9.64 10.91
CA GLU A 306 2.33 8.78 11.49
C GLU A 306 3.70 9.48 11.57
N PRO A 307 4.52 9.14 12.57
CA PRO A 307 5.85 9.75 12.75
C PRO A 307 6.91 9.21 11.80
N GLY A 308 6.60 8.18 11.02
CA GLY A 308 7.54 7.54 10.10
C GLY A 308 6.89 7.02 8.84
N ILE A 309 7.73 6.78 7.83
CA ILE A 309 7.36 6.13 6.58
C ILE A 309 8.47 5.19 6.14
N GLN A 310 8.15 3.91 6.01
CA GLN A 310 9.06 2.92 5.42
C GLN A 310 9.05 3.09 3.91
N PHE A 311 10.22 3.31 3.32
CA PHE A 311 10.43 3.21 1.89
C PHE A 311 11.11 1.89 1.57
N TYR A 312 10.38 1.02 0.88
CA TYR A 312 10.82 -0.31 0.48
C TYR A 312 10.68 -0.50 -1.03
N THR A 313 11.68 -1.06 -1.67
CA THR A 313 11.76 -1.17 -3.14
C THR A 313 11.51 -2.58 -3.67
N GLY A 314 10.74 -3.42 -2.97
CA GLY A 314 10.40 -4.76 -3.44
C GLY A 314 11.63 -5.68 -3.64
N ASN A 315 12.61 -5.58 -2.75
CA ASN A 315 13.92 -6.22 -2.89
C ASN A 315 13.87 -7.75 -2.83
N PHE A 316 12.85 -8.31 -2.15
CA PHE A 316 12.67 -9.76 -1.95
C PHE A 316 11.75 -10.41 -2.99
N LEU A 317 11.22 -9.66 -3.95
CA LEU A 317 10.52 -10.21 -5.09
C LEU A 317 11.54 -10.87 -6.03
N ASP A 318 11.43 -12.18 -6.23
CA ASP A 318 12.42 -12.98 -6.95
C ASP A 318 11.89 -13.62 -8.25
N GLY A 319 10.62 -13.34 -8.59
CA GLY A 319 9.92 -13.91 -9.73
C GLY A 319 9.18 -15.20 -9.44
N SER A 320 9.27 -15.75 -8.22
CA SER A 320 8.51 -16.95 -7.82
C SER A 320 7.03 -16.67 -7.62
N VAL A 321 6.69 -15.43 -7.26
CA VAL A 321 5.29 -15.01 -7.10
C VAL A 321 4.70 -14.65 -8.46
N ILE A 322 3.70 -15.43 -8.88
CA ILE A 322 2.91 -15.17 -10.08
C ILE A 322 1.68 -14.35 -9.66
N GLY A 323 1.69 -13.07 -10.01
CA GLY A 323 0.66 -12.14 -9.64
C GLY A 323 -0.39 -11.91 -10.73
N LYS A 324 -0.95 -10.70 -10.75
CA LYS A 324 -2.02 -10.31 -11.67
C LYS A 324 -1.66 -10.53 -13.14
N GLY A 325 -2.63 -11.00 -13.92
CA GLY A 325 -2.44 -11.30 -15.33
C GLY A 325 -1.37 -12.35 -15.62
N GLY A 326 -1.00 -13.20 -14.64
CA GLY A 326 0.04 -14.22 -14.79
C GLY A 326 1.47 -13.66 -14.78
N THR A 327 1.66 -12.41 -14.36
CA THR A 327 2.98 -11.76 -14.32
C THR A 327 3.84 -12.28 -13.16
N ALA A 328 5.04 -12.76 -13.44
CA ALA A 328 6.04 -13.07 -12.42
C ALA A 328 6.63 -11.77 -11.85
N TYR A 329 6.36 -11.49 -10.57
CA TYR A 329 6.87 -10.29 -9.92
C TYR A 329 8.34 -10.44 -9.55
N LYS A 330 9.20 -9.73 -10.26
CA LYS A 330 10.65 -9.73 -10.07
C LYS A 330 11.08 -8.59 -9.12
N LYS A 331 12.34 -8.64 -8.70
CA LYS A 331 12.96 -7.61 -7.87
C LYS A 331 12.63 -6.20 -8.40
N ASN A 332 12.24 -5.32 -7.50
CA ASN A 332 11.90 -3.94 -7.78
C ASN A 332 10.66 -3.72 -8.67
N TYR A 333 9.76 -4.71 -8.85
CA TYR A 333 8.52 -4.50 -9.61
C TYR A 333 7.48 -3.64 -8.90
N GLY A 334 7.66 -3.38 -7.61
CA GLY A 334 6.82 -2.47 -6.84
C GLY A 334 7.59 -1.80 -5.71
N LEU A 335 7.11 -0.66 -5.25
CA LEU A 335 7.60 0.04 -4.07
C LEU A 335 6.51 0.11 -3.00
N CYS A 336 6.91 0.10 -1.72
CA CYS A 336 6.01 0.34 -0.62
C CYS A 336 6.36 1.67 0.07
N LEU A 337 5.32 2.39 0.49
CA LEU A 337 5.40 3.58 1.31
C LEU A 337 4.48 3.37 2.51
N GLU A 338 5.02 2.70 3.54
CA GLU A 338 4.29 2.23 4.70
C GLU A 338 4.43 3.26 5.82
N THR A 339 3.38 4.04 6.02
CA THR A 339 3.34 5.02 7.11
C THR A 339 3.10 4.30 8.44
N GLN A 340 3.93 4.57 9.44
CA GLN A 340 4.01 3.75 10.65
C GLN A 340 4.73 4.49 11.80
N HIS A 341 4.62 3.95 13.00
CA HIS A 341 5.60 4.21 14.05
C HIS A 341 6.91 3.49 13.71
N TYR A 342 8.03 3.93 14.34
CA TYR A 342 9.33 3.35 14.00
C TYR A 342 9.40 1.87 14.37
N PRO A 343 10.10 1.04 13.57
CA PRO A 343 10.35 -0.34 13.93
C PRO A 343 11.03 -0.44 15.30
N ASP A 344 10.75 -1.51 16.04
CA ASP A 344 11.30 -1.81 17.36
C ASP A 344 11.02 -0.76 18.46
N SER A 345 10.06 0.17 18.28
CA SER A 345 9.71 1.18 19.29
C SER A 345 9.43 0.60 20.69
N PRO A 346 8.81 -0.58 20.87
CA PRO A 346 8.60 -1.15 22.20
C PRO A 346 9.91 -1.41 22.98
N ASN A 347 11.05 -1.57 22.29
CA ASN A 347 12.38 -1.77 22.87
C ASN A 347 13.25 -0.52 22.85
N ARG A 348 12.71 0.61 22.34
CA ARG A 348 13.43 1.86 22.12
C ARG A 348 12.69 3.02 22.79
N PRO A 349 12.95 3.30 24.07
CA PRO A 349 12.24 4.35 24.80
C PRO A 349 12.48 5.76 24.21
N GLU A 350 13.53 5.94 23.42
CA GLU A 350 13.84 7.17 22.69
C GLU A 350 12.98 7.39 21.43
N PHE A 351 12.22 6.35 20.98
CA PHE A 351 11.32 6.42 19.83
C PHE A 351 9.89 6.78 20.27
N PRO A 352 9.05 7.27 19.36
CA PRO A 352 7.63 7.47 19.64
C PRO A 352 6.99 6.20 20.20
N SER A 353 6.26 6.34 21.33
CA SER A 353 5.64 5.20 22.01
C SER A 353 4.53 4.56 21.17
N THR A 354 4.52 3.24 21.13
CA THR A 354 3.46 2.43 20.50
C THR A 354 2.56 1.74 21.54
N THR A 355 2.71 2.09 22.81
CA THR A 355 1.89 1.55 23.89
C THR A 355 0.48 2.12 23.82
N LEU A 356 -0.53 1.25 23.82
CA LEU A 356 -1.93 1.58 23.93
C LEU A 356 -2.47 1.04 25.27
N ARG A 357 -3.14 1.90 26.04
CA ARG A 357 -3.70 1.56 27.36
C ARG A 357 -5.23 1.52 27.34
N PRO A 358 -5.88 0.80 28.27
CA PRO A 358 -7.33 0.86 28.43
C PRO A 358 -7.81 2.31 28.61
N GLY A 359 -8.89 2.64 27.91
CA GLY A 359 -9.45 4.01 27.89
C GLY A 359 -8.84 4.93 26.83
N GLU A 360 -7.70 4.57 26.24
CA GLU A 360 -7.11 5.27 25.11
C GLU A 360 -7.63 4.73 23.78
N THR A 361 -7.55 5.53 22.74
CA THR A 361 -7.84 5.13 21.36
C THR A 361 -6.63 5.45 20.48
N PHE A 362 -6.02 4.42 19.89
CA PHE A 362 -5.09 4.61 18.79
C PHE A 362 -5.83 5.14 17.57
N ARG A 363 -5.29 6.18 16.93
CA ARG A 363 -5.79 6.71 15.67
C ARG A 363 -4.63 7.06 14.75
N SER A 364 -4.78 6.69 13.49
CA SER A 364 -3.84 7.01 12.44
C SER A 364 -4.57 7.23 11.13
N THR A 365 -4.06 8.14 10.31
CA THR A 365 -4.59 8.43 8.98
C THR A 365 -3.46 8.46 7.96
N THR A 366 -3.68 7.81 6.82
CA THR A 366 -2.82 7.91 5.63
C THR A 366 -3.69 8.20 4.41
N VAL A 367 -3.22 9.12 3.58
CA VAL A 367 -3.91 9.54 2.35
C VAL A 367 -2.97 9.37 1.17
N TYR A 368 -3.43 8.66 0.15
CA TYR A 368 -2.79 8.56 -1.17
C TYR A 368 -3.63 9.34 -2.18
N GLU A 369 -3.12 10.50 -2.64
CA GLU A 369 -3.77 11.34 -3.65
C GLU A 369 -3.20 11.03 -5.03
N PHE A 370 -4.08 10.74 -6.00
CA PHE A 370 -3.68 10.38 -7.36
C PHE A 370 -4.01 11.47 -8.36
N SER A 371 -3.06 11.74 -9.27
CA SER A 371 -3.23 12.63 -10.42
C SER A 371 -2.38 12.15 -11.59
N ALA A 372 -2.50 12.81 -12.75
CA ALA A 372 -1.63 12.60 -13.90
C ALA A 372 -1.24 13.97 -14.52
N LYS A 373 0.05 14.12 -14.92
CA LYS A 373 0.62 15.36 -15.47
C LYS A 373 1.48 15.09 -16.69
#